data_780f75833c6ed656b603259511eb7d5c
#
_entry.id   780f75833c6ed656b603259511eb7d5c
#
_cell.length_a   1.000
_cell.length_b   1.000
_cell.length_c   1.000
_cell.angle_alpha   90.00
_cell.angle_beta   90.00
_cell.angle_gamma   90.00
#
_symmetry.space_group_name_H-M   'P 1'
#
loop_
_entity.id
_entity.type
_entity.pdbx_description
1 polymer ?
#
loop_
_entity_poly.entity_id
_entity_poly.type
_entity_poly.pdbx_seq_one_letter_code
_entity_poly.pdbx_strand_id
1 'polypeptide(L)'
;MMPRMRSLVPFVATLLVCLIFIPALAQNPEVFPGVDGVELAIDTLTGRRIGVVTHQAAVTRDGRLTMLVLTLLPDVHLSALFAPEHGFGDDAPASLPVSTPVYSLFGRVTQPTRQMLSRVDVLVIDLQDVGVRPFTYASTMALAMEAARSAGKPVVVLDRPNPMGGLLVDGPVLEPQFRSFIGMYPIPYVHGMTIGELAQLYNRAFGIGADLHVVPMRGWSRRMRWADTGLPWVNPSPGLTTDDSPFYYATTGAIDGTNLWNGVSTDSRFQVIVARWIDGARLAERLNRYNLPGVIFSAATVPLPFSKQIWSGVQLHVMDPSLYKPLTTTVYVLVEIHKMYGNRLLFRRPRRGLPLFDRVWGTRQVRLGIMRGDDAATIVARWQPALQQFLVLRQRYLLYPDVPLPERPGWTKAPGDGQANPQTTIPQFGDRGVRE
;
A
#
# COMPACT_ATOMS: atom_id res chain seq x y z
N MET A 1 -84.51 41.49 -37.09
CA MET A 1 -84.20 40.55 -35.98
C MET A 1 -83.04 39.69 -36.39
N MET A 2 -81.78 40.08 -36.03
CA MET A 2 -80.53 39.38 -36.43
C MET A 2 -80.00 38.59 -35.25
N PRO A 3 -79.52 37.35 -35.45
CA PRO A 3 -78.87 36.58 -34.39
C PRO A 3 -77.41 36.91 -34.32
N ARG A 4 -76.90 37.08 -33.09
CA ARG A 4 -75.53 37.35 -32.73
C ARG A 4 -74.66 36.11 -32.95
N MET A 5 -73.58 36.25 -33.74
CA MET A 5 -72.46 35.29 -33.83
C MET A 5 -71.65 35.29 -32.56
N ARG A 6 -71.50 34.13 -31.95
CA ARG A 6 -70.57 33.89 -30.87
C ARG A 6 -69.21 33.46 -31.44
N SER A 7 -68.17 34.24 -31.17
CA SER A 7 -66.78 33.91 -31.49
C SER A 7 -66.28 32.84 -30.59
N LEU A 8 -65.81 31.69 -31.14
CA LEU A 8 -65.00 30.68 -30.45
C LEU A 8 -63.54 31.13 -30.51
N VAL A 9 -62.95 31.34 -29.35
CA VAL A 9 -61.49 31.50 -29.16
C VAL A 9 -60.90 30.12 -28.94
N PRO A 10 -59.90 29.66 -29.72
CA PRO A 10 -59.22 28.38 -29.43
C PRO A 10 -58.23 28.57 -28.32
N PHE A 11 -58.35 27.76 -27.23
CA PHE A 11 -57.38 27.61 -26.16
C PHE A 11 -56.21 26.75 -26.68
N VAL A 12 -55.07 27.36 -26.98
CA VAL A 12 -53.84 26.65 -27.26
C VAL A 12 -53.20 26.30 -25.91
N ALA A 13 -53.29 25.06 -25.50
CA ALA A 13 -52.57 24.53 -24.33
C ALA A 13 -51.11 24.27 -24.72
N THR A 14 -50.21 25.14 -24.28
CA THR A 14 -48.75 24.95 -24.42
C THR A 14 -48.29 23.93 -23.37
N LEU A 15 -48.00 22.71 -23.81
CA LEU A 15 -47.42 21.66 -22.97
C LEU A 15 -45.94 21.99 -22.76
N LEU A 16 -45.56 22.50 -21.56
CA LEU A 16 -44.19 22.75 -21.16
C LEU A 16 -43.56 21.40 -20.74
N VAL A 17 -42.82 20.78 -21.65
CA VAL A 17 -42.03 19.57 -21.32
C VAL A 17 -40.80 20.02 -20.54
N CYS A 18 -40.82 19.94 -19.22
CA CYS A 18 -39.64 20.04 -18.38
C CYS A 18 -38.77 18.80 -18.59
N LEU A 19 -37.75 18.91 -19.43
CA LEU A 19 -36.64 17.97 -19.48
C LEU A 19 -35.90 18.05 -18.15
N ILE A 20 -36.20 17.12 -17.24
CA ILE A 20 -35.37 16.90 -16.02
C ILE A 20 -34.05 16.32 -16.51
N PHE A 21 -33.04 17.16 -16.60
CA PHE A 21 -31.65 16.72 -16.71
C PHE A 21 -31.29 16.03 -15.37
N ILE A 22 -31.45 14.72 -15.30
CA ILE A 22 -30.81 13.91 -14.26
C ILE A 22 -29.33 13.88 -14.64
N PRO A 23 -28.43 14.52 -13.88
CA PRO A 23 -27.02 14.36 -14.15
C PRO A 23 -26.75 12.86 -14.04
N ALA A 24 -26.29 12.22 -15.11
CA ALA A 24 -25.75 10.88 -15.05
C ALA A 24 -24.62 10.94 -14.03
N LEU A 25 -24.81 10.33 -12.88
CA LEU A 25 -23.73 10.10 -11.93
C LEU A 25 -22.65 9.38 -12.74
N ALA A 26 -21.55 10.06 -13.03
CA ALA A 26 -20.41 9.47 -13.69
C ALA A 26 -19.95 8.30 -12.81
N GLN A 27 -20.31 7.08 -13.19
CA GLN A 27 -19.82 5.89 -12.52
C GLN A 27 -18.31 5.87 -12.70
N ASN A 28 -17.58 5.64 -11.59
CA ASN A 28 -16.16 5.40 -11.69
C ASN A 28 -15.91 4.28 -12.71
N PRO A 29 -14.92 4.41 -13.59
CA PRO A 29 -14.60 3.36 -14.53
C PRO A 29 -14.27 2.07 -13.78
N GLU A 30 -14.70 0.94 -14.34
CA GLU A 30 -14.38 -0.36 -13.76
C GLU A 30 -12.87 -0.57 -13.71
N VAL A 31 -12.37 -0.97 -12.54
CA VAL A 31 -10.94 -1.25 -12.34
C VAL A 31 -10.66 -2.73 -12.56
N PHE A 32 -9.65 -3.00 -13.37
CA PHE A 32 -9.14 -4.34 -13.65
C PHE A 32 -7.69 -4.43 -13.19
N PRO A 33 -7.34 -5.27 -12.20
CA PRO A 33 -5.96 -5.56 -11.81
C PRO A 33 -5.11 -6.04 -12.98
N GLY A 34 -3.79 -5.93 -12.87
CA GLY A 34 -2.87 -6.35 -13.94
C GLY A 34 -3.06 -7.79 -14.40
N VAL A 35 -3.50 -8.69 -13.51
CA VAL A 35 -3.80 -10.09 -13.88
C VAL A 35 -4.93 -10.19 -14.92
N ASP A 36 -5.89 -9.27 -14.92
CA ASP A 36 -6.97 -9.23 -15.92
C ASP A 36 -6.51 -8.68 -17.29
N GLY A 37 -5.25 -8.29 -17.41
CA GLY A 37 -4.56 -7.86 -18.63
C GLY A 37 -3.31 -8.67 -18.89
N VAL A 38 -3.19 -9.88 -18.34
CA VAL A 38 -1.97 -10.70 -18.41
C VAL A 38 -1.57 -11.07 -19.85
N GLU A 39 -2.49 -11.00 -20.80
CA GLU A 39 -2.23 -11.14 -22.23
C GLU A 39 -1.19 -10.13 -22.76
N LEU A 40 -1.01 -8.98 -22.10
CA LEU A 40 0.03 -8.01 -22.44
C LEU A 40 1.47 -8.53 -22.17
N ALA A 41 1.59 -9.60 -21.41
CA ALA A 41 2.87 -10.27 -21.14
C ALA A 41 2.95 -11.66 -21.82
N ILE A 42 2.00 -12.02 -22.68
CA ILE A 42 1.87 -13.38 -23.22
C ILE A 42 3.15 -13.85 -23.93
N ASP A 43 3.82 -13.00 -24.71
CA ASP A 43 5.07 -13.31 -25.40
C ASP A 43 6.23 -13.64 -24.43
N THR A 44 6.16 -13.10 -23.19
CA THR A 44 7.14 -13.41 -22.15
C THR A 44 6.81 -14.73 -21.43
N LEU A 45 5.54 -15.17 -21.43
CA LEU A 45 5.06 -16.30 -20.66
C LEU A 45 4.90 -17.59 -21.45
N THR A 46 4.48 -17.52 -22.73
CA THR A 46 4.18 -18.69 -23.56
C THR A 46 5.41 -19.59 -23.77
N GLY A 47 5.21 -20.89 -23.67
CA GLY A 47 6.26 -21.91 -23.80
C GLY A 47 7.22 -21.96 -22.61
N ARG A 48 6.91 -21.28 -21.50
CA ARG A 48 7.85 -21.14 -20.38
C ARG A 48 7.31 -21.73 -19.07
N ARG A 49 8.25 -22.16 -18.24
CA ARG A 49 7.99 -22.52 -16.85
C ARG A 49 7.99 -21.27 -16.00
N ILE A 50 6.85 -20.94 -15.40
CA ILE A 50 6.72 -19.77 -14.56
C ILE A 50 6.86 -20.11 -13.08
N GLY A 51 7.52 -19.22 -12.33
CA GLY A 51 7.43 -19.16 -10.88
C GLY A 51 6.60 -17.96 -10.48
N VAL A 52 5.69 -18.10 -9.51
CA VAL A 52 4.79 -17.01 -9.13
C VAL A 52 5.00 -16.60 -7.67
N VAL A 53 5.39 -15.36 -7.44
CA VAL A 53 5.43 -14.74 -6.11
C VAL A 53 4.04 -14.17 -5.85
N THR A 54 3.27 -14.79 -4.95
CA THR A 54 1.84 -14.47 -4.81
C THR A 54 1.29 -14.91 -3.46
N HIS A 55 0.04 -14.51 -3.16
CA HIS A 55 -0.67 -14.82 -1.93
C HIS A 55 -2.19 -14.84 -2.17
N GLN A 56 -2.99 -15.13 -1.12
CA GLN A 56 -4.45 -15.30 -1.23
C GLN A 56 -5.22 -14.07 -1.71
N ALA A 57 -4.69 -12.85 -1.52
CA ALA A 57 -5.35 -11.62 -2.01
C ALA A 57 -4.96 -11.24 -3.44
N ALA A 58 -4.13 -12.04 -4.11
CA ALA A 58 -3.82 -11.90 -5.52
C ALA A 58 -4.92 -12.55 -6.36
N VAL A 59 -5.98 -11.79 -6.61
CA VAL A 59 -7.17 -12.25 -7.35
C VAL A 59 -7.48 -11.35 -8.54
N THR A 60 -8.18 -11.89 -9.53
CA THR A 60 -8.80 -11.14 -10.63
C THR A 60 -9.96 -10.28 -10.11
N ARG A 61 -10.53 -9.42 -10.96
CA ARG A 61 -11.72 -8.65 -10.63
C ARG A 61 -12.91 -9.53 -10.19
N ASP A 62 -13.06 -10.70 -10.78
CA ASP A 62 -14.12 -11.68 -10.46
C ASP A 62 -13.73 -12.64 -9.32
N GLY A 63 -12.61 -12.39 -8.62
CA GLY A 63 -12.23 -13.13 -7.41
C GLY A 63 -11.45 -14.43 -7.64
N ARG A 64 -11.04 -14.76 -8.87
CA ARG A 64 -10.22 -15.96 -9.15
C ARG A 64 -8.77 -15.72 -8.77
N LEU A 65 -8.15 -16.69 -8.12
CA LEU A 65 -6.73 -16.63 -7.77
C LEU A 65 -5.84 -16.50 -9.01
N THR A 66 -4.93 -15.52 -9.00
CA THR A 66 -3.98 -15.27 -10.10
C THR A 66 -3.22 -16.51 -10.52
N MET A 67 -2.73 -17.31 -9.57
CA MET A 67 -1.99 -18.52 -9.89
C MET A 67 -2.81 -19.52 -10.71
N LEU A 68 -4.13 -19.62 -10.48
CA LEU A 68 -5.01 -20.49 -11.27
C LEU A 68 -5.28 -19.90 -12.66
N VAL A 69 -5.45 -18.56 -12.76
CA VAL A 69 -5.62 -17.90 -14.06
C VAL A 69 -4.41 -18.12 -14.94
N LEU A 70 -3.21 -18.02 -14.40
CA LEU A 70 -1.96 -18.24 -15.12
C LEU A 70 -1.82 -19.68 -15.64
N THR A 71 -2.38 -20.68 -14.97
CA THR A 71 -2.37 -22.07 -15.44
C THR A 71 -3.33 -22.33 -16.62
N LEU A 72 -4.26 -21.41 -16.88
CA LEU A 72 -5.20 -21.49 -17.99
C LEU A 72 -4.66 -20.88 -19.29
N LEU A 73 -3.52 -20.17 -19.22
CA LEU A 73 -2.89 -19.58 -20.39
C LEU A 73 -2.27 -20.69 -21.28
N PRO A 74 -2.37 -20.57 -22.61
CA PRO A 74 -1.78 -21.54 -23.53
C PRO A 74 -0.27 -21.70 -23.32
N ASP A 75 0.19 -22.93 -23.22
CA ASP A 75 1.62 -23.29 -23.09
C ASP A 75 2.36 -22.61 -21.92
N VAL A 76 1.64 -22.24 -20.86
CA VAL A 76 2.24 -21.70 -19.63
C VAL A 76 2.25 -22.80 -18.55
N HIS A 77 3.42 -23.05 -17.97
CA HIS A 77 3.63 -24.13 -17.02
C HIS A 77 3.98 -23.57 -15.62
N LEU A 78 3.05 -23.64 -14.67
CA LEU A 78 3.31 -23.27 -13.27
C LEU A 78 4.27 -24.29 -12.64
N SER A 79 5.52 -23.87 -12.37
CA SER A 79 6.59 -24.74 -11.88
C SER A 79 6.99 -24.48 -10.43
N ALA A 80 6.64 -23.34 -9.86
CA ALA A 80 6.89 -23.02 -8.46
C ALA A 80 5.99 -21.89 -7.98
N LEU A 81 5.66 -21.90 -6.69
CA LEU A 81 5.06 -20.77 -5.98
C LEU A 81 6.03 -20.25 -4.92
N PHE A 82 6.02 -18.95 -4.72
CA PHE A 82 6.81 -18.25 -3.73
C PHE A 82 5.86 -17.43 -2.85
N ALA A 83 5.72 -17.84 -1.60
CA ALA A 83 4.81 -17.23 -0.63
C ALA A 83 5.52 -16.12 0.16
N PRO A 84 5.05 -14.86 0.13
CA PRO A 84 5.55 -13.80 1.01
C PRO A 84 5.13 -14.04 2.46
N GLU A 85 5.44 -13.11 3.36
CA GLU A 85 4.85 -13.06 4.70
C GLU A 85 3.33 -13.16 4.62
N HIS A 86 2.70 -13.92 5.52
CA HIS A 86 1.27 -14.27 5.51
C HIS A 86 0.79 -15.13 4.31
N GLY A 87 1.58 -15.30 3.31
CA GLY A 87 1.46 -16.19 2.15
C GLY A 87 0.04 -16.70 1.82
N PHE A 88 -0.13 -18.02 1.84
CA PHE A 88 -1.41 -18.66 1.61
C PHE A 88 -2.11 -19.10 2.92
N GLY A 89 -1.68 -18.61 4.09
CA GLY A 89 -2.11 -19.11 5.37
C GLY A 89 -1.63 -20.56 5.60
N ASP A 90 -2.36 -21.32 6.39
CA ASP A 90 -2.04 -22.74 6.66
C ASP A 90 -2.42 -23.68 5.49
N ASP A 91 -3.20 -23.17 4.52
CA ASP A 91 -3.74 -23.95 3.40
C ASP A 91 -3.23 -23.40 2.05
N ALA A 92 -2.26 -24.05 1.44
CA ALA A 92 -2.05 -23.91 0.00
C ALA A 92 -3.34 -24.34 -0.72
N PRO A 93 -3.83 -23.61 -1.74
CA PRO A 93 -5.09 -23.94 -2.39
C PRO A 93 -5.08 -25.40 -2.86
N ALA A 94 -6.07 -26.18 -2.43
CA ALA A 94 -6.22 -27.62 -2.79
C ALA A 94 -6.33 -27.85 -4.32
N SER A 95 -6.60 -26.78 -5.08
CA SER A 95 -6.69 -26.77 -6.55
C SER A 95 -5.36 -26.66 -7.29
N LEU A 96 -4.23 -26.55 -6.56
CA LEU A 96 -2.91 -26.54 -7.20
C LEU A 96 -2.55 -27.94 -7.74
N PRO A 97 -1.80 -28.01 -8.86
CA PRO A 97 -1.19 -29.27 -9.27
C PRO A 97 -0.37 -29.83 -8.09
N VAL A 98 -0.63 -31.06 -7.69
CA VAL A 98 -0.05 -31.73 -6.51
C VAL A 98 1.48 -31.69 -6.45
N SER A 99 2.14 -31.46 -7.59
CA SER A 99 3.58 -31.43 -7.72
C SER A 99 4.22 -30.03 -7.68
N THR A 100 3.42 -28.95 -7.55
CA THR A 100 3.97 -27.58 -7.57
C THR A 100 4.58 -27.24 -6.19
N PRO A 101 5.91 -27.05 -6.07
CA PRO A 101 6.52 -26.69 -4.82
C PRO A 101 6.13 -25.28 -4.40
N VAL A 102 5.86 -25.09 -3.10
CA VAL A 102 5.61 -23.80 -2.47
C VAL A 102 6.82 -23.44 -1.59
N TYR A 103 7.47 -22.32 -1.88
CA TYR A 103 8.63 -21.82 -1.14
C TYR A 103 8.23 -20.60 -0.33
N SER A 104 8.48 -20.60 1.00
CA SER A 104 8.31 -19.41 1.82
C SER A 104 9.47 -18.42 1.57
N LEU A 105 9.13 -17.16 1.35
CA LEU A 105 10.05 -16.02 1.28
C LEU A 105 9.98 -15.17 2.55
N PHE A 106 9.67 -15.80 3.69
CA PHE A 106 9.63 -15.14 4.99
C PHE A 106 10.38 -15.95 6.05
N GLY A 107 11.07 -15.27 6.95
CA GLY A 107 11.86 -15.89 8.01
C GLY A 107 13.29 -16.21 7.56
N ARG A 108 13.65 -17.50 7.46
CA ARG A 108 15.03 -17.92 7.14
C ARG A 108 15.47 -17.62 5.71
N VAL A 109 14.54 -17.60 4.77
CA VAL A 109 14.77 -17.30 3.35
C VAL A 109 13.84 -16.16 2.97
N THR A 110 14.42 -15.04 2.55
CA THR A 110 13.66 -13.84 2.20
C THR A 110 13.68 -13.52 0.71
N GLN A 111 14.39 -14.31 -0.08
CA GLN A 111 14.47 -14.18 -1.54
C GLN A 111 14.57 -15.56 -2.21
N PRO A 112 14.12 -15.73 -3.46
CA PRO A 112 14.30 -16.96 -4.20
C PRO A 112 15.78 -17.32 -4.33
N THR A 113 16.15 -18.56 -4.00
CA THR A 113 17.52 -19.06 -4.19
C THR A 113 17.77 -19.44 -5.65
N ARG A 114 19.04 -19.56 -6.06
CA ARG A 114 19.40 -20.07 -7.40
C ARG A 114 18.80 -21.45 -7.66
N GLN A 115 18.76 -22.32 -6.67
CA GLN A 115 18.18 -23.67 -6.78
C GLN A 115 16.66 -23.60 -7.03
N MET A 116 15.94 -22.70 -6.37
CA MET A 116 14.51 -22.48 -6.60
C MET A 116 14.28 -21.91 -8.01
N LEU A 117 15.09 -20.93 -8.43
CA LEU A 117 14.99 -20.28 -9.74
C LEU A 117 15.47 -21.18 -10.92
N SER A 118 16.18 -22.27 -10.68
CA SER A 118 16.54 -23.21 -11.74
C SER A 118 15.33 -23.94 -12.33
N ARG A 119 14.22 -23.97 -11.61
CA ARG A 119 12.96 -24.60 -12.03
C ARG A 119 12.09 -23.71 -12.91
N VAL A 120 12.39 -22.42 -12.99
CA VAL A 120 11.55 -21.42 -13.67
C VAL A 120 12.34 -20.70 -14.74
N ASP A 121 11.65 -20.27 -15.78
CA ASP A 121 12.20 -19.49 -16.88
C ASP A 121 11.82 -18.01 -16.76
N VAL A 122 10.67 -17.71 -16.13
CA VAL A 122 10.16 -16.37 -15.86
C VAL A 122 9.63 -16.30 -14.44
N LEU A 123 9.89 -15.20 -13.72
CA LEU A 123 9.30 -14.93 -12.43
C LEU A 123 8.14 -13.95 -12.58
N VAL A 124 6.94 -14.38 -12.23
CA VAL A 124 5.74 -13.52 -12.15
C VAL A 124 5.55 -13.06 -10.72
N ILE A 125 5.26 -11.79 -10.50
CA ILE A 125 5.00 -11.21 -9.17
C ILE A 125 3.61 -10.59 -9.18
N ASP A 126 2.76 -11.07 -8.29
CA ASP A 126 1.44 -10.53 -8.06
C ASP A 126 1.17 -10.42 -6.56
N LEU A 127 1.33 -9.22 -6.03
CA LEU A 127 1.26 -8.92 -4.61
C LEU A 127 0.34 -7.73 -4.35
N GLN A 128 -0.67 -7.90 -3.48
CA GLN A 128 -1.51 -6.82 -3.00
C GLN A 128 -0.80 -6.05 -1.89
N ASP A 129 -0.02 -5.04 -2.26
CA ASP A 129 0.57 -4.09 -1.32
C ASP A 129 -0.48 -3.18 -0.70
N VAL A 130 -0.16 -2.55 0.43
CA VAL A 130 -1.10 -1.70 1.17
C VAL A 130 -0.66 -0.23 1.27
N GLY A 131 0.34 0.17 0.50
CA GLY A 131 0.80 1.55 0.41
C GLY A 131 1.73 1.99 1.55
N VAL A 132 2.18 1.05 2.39
CA VAL A 132 2.96 1.31 3.60
C VAL A 132 4.30 0.59 3.53
N ARG A 133 5.42 1.34 3.50
CA ARG A 133 6.77 0.77 3.35
C ARG A 133 7.09 -0.42 4.28
N PRO A 134 6.77 -0.40 5.59
CA PRO A 134 7.01 -1.54 6.47
C PRO A 134 6.18 -2.79 6.17
N PHE A 135 5.14 -2.68 5.35
CA PHE A 135 4.45 -3.87 4.84
C PHE A 135 5.36 -4.59 3.85
N THR A 136 5.75 -5.81 4.16
CA THR A 136 6.94 -6.48 3.60
C THR A 136 6.86 -6.85 2.11
N TYR A 137 5.71 -6.65 1.46
CA TYR A 137 5.51 -7.07 0.06
C TYR A 137 6.36 -6.29 -0.94
N ALA A 138 6.53 -4.97 -0.73
CA ALA A 138 7.45 -4.19 -1.54
C ALA A 138 8.91 -4.67 -1.40
N SER A 139 9.31 -5.12 -0.20
CA SER A 139 10.64 -5.70 0.05
C SER A 139 10.78 -7.10 -0.57
N THR A 140 9.75 -7.94 -0.44
CA THR A 140 9.72 -9.26 -1.08
C THR A 140 9.83 -9.15 -2.60
N MET A 141 9.08 -8.23 -3.22
CA MET A 141 9.21 -7.93 -4.66
C MET A 141 10.63 -7.52 -5.03
N ALA A 142 11.22 -6.57 -4.29
CA ALA A 142 12.56 -6.08 -4.56
C ALA A 142 13.60 -7.20 -4.52
N LEU A 143 13.59 -8.01 -3.47
CA LEU A 143 14.50 -9.16 -3.31
C LEU A 143 14.28 -10.25 -4.37
N ALA A 144 13.03 -10.48 -4.76
CA ALA A 144 12.70 -11.41 -5.86
C ALA A 144 13.22 -10.90 -7.20
N MET A 145 13.13 -9.60 -7.49
CA MET A 145 13.69 -8.97 -8.68
C MET A 145 15.23 -9.03 -8.70
N GLU A 146 15.90 -8.76 -7.56
CA GLU A 146 17.35 -8.87 -7.41
C GLU A 146 17.83 -10.32 -7.67
N ALA A 147 17.10 -11.31 -7.13
CA ALA A 147 17.39 -12.72 -7.33
C ALA A 147 17.18 -13.15 -8.80
N ALA A 148 16.08 -12.73 -9.43
CA ALA A 148 15.77 -13.02 -10.83
C ALA A 148 16.84 -12.42 -11.77
N ARG A 149 17.22 -11.15 -11.56
CA ARG A 149 18.33 -10.51 -12.29
C ARG A 149 19.61 -11.31 -12.18
N SER A 150 19.99 -11.73 -10.97
CA SER A 150 21.21 -12.50 -10.71
C SER A 150 21.19 -13.88 -11.36
N ALA A 151 19.99 -14.41 -11.64
CA ALA A 151 19.77 -15.67 -12.34
C ALA A 151 19.51 -15.50 -13.85
N GLY A 152 19.54 -14.27 -14.40
CA GLY A 152 19.23 -13.97 -15.80
C GLY A 152 17.79 -14.30 -16.18
N LYS A 153 16.83 -14.16 -15.26
CA LYS A 153 15.41 -14.46 -15.49
C LYS A 153 14.59 -13.19 -15.66
N PRO A 154 13.74 -13.10 -16.70
CA PRO A 154 12.77 -12.01 -16.81
C PRO A 154 11.79 -12.00 -15.63
N VAL A 155 11.29 -10.81 -15.32
CA VAL A 155 10.31 -10.58 -14.27
C VAL A 155 9.08 -9.91 -14.87
N VAL A 156 7.90 -10.46 -14.58
CA VAL A 156 6.60 -9.86 -14.90
C VAL A 156 5.94 -9.44 -13.61
N VAL A 157 5.60 -8.17 -13.45
CA VAL A 157 4.83 -7.66 -12.30
C VAL A 157 3.41 -7.35 -12.76
N LEU A 158 2.43 -8.01 -12.16
CA LEU A 158 1.00 -7.75 -12.37
C LEU A 158 0.57 -6.69 -11.37
N ASP A 159 0.29 -5.46 -11.86
CA ASP A 159 0.06 -4.32 -10.97
C ASP A 159 -1.30 -4.37 -10.28
N ARG A 160 -1.39 -3.77 -9.08
CA ARG A 160 -2.58 -3.75 -8.24
C ARG A 160 -2.82 -2.37 -7.63
N PRO A 161 -4.10 -2.02 -7.30
CA PRO A 161 -4.41 -0.77 -6.66
C PRO A 161 -3.69 -0.60 -5.33
N ASN A 162 -3.18 0.61 -5.09
CA ASN A 162 -2.86 1.01 -3.73
C ASN A 162 -4.18 1.32 -2.99
N PRO A 163 -4.53 0.61 -1.91
CA PRO A 163 -5.83 0.76 -1.25
C PRO A 163 -6.06 2.14 -0.63
N MET A 164 -4.98 2.86 -0.28
CA MET A 164 -5.06 4.24 0.21
C MET A 164 -5.06 5.29 -0.92
N GLY A 165 -5.05 4.85 -2.17
CA GLY A 165 -4.91 5.71 -3.34
C GLY A 165 -3.47 6.11 -3.65
N GLY A 166 -3.28 6.84 -4.75
CA GLY A 166 -1.97 7.24 -5.22
C GLY A 166 -1.54 8.67 -4.81
N LEU A 167 -2.39 9.43 -4.12
CA LEU A 167 -2.11 10.82 -3.75
C LEU A 167 -1.54 10.95 -2.34
N LEU A 168 -1.90 10.05 -1.43
CA LEU A 168 -1.45 10.08 -0.05
C LEU A 168 0.02 9.70 0.05
N VAL A 169 0.85 10.66 0.49
CA VAL A 169 2.28 10.45 0.80
C VAL A 169 2.57 11.12 2.13
N ASP A 170 3.17 10.37 3.07
CA ASP A 170 3.46 10.90 4.41
C ASP A 170 4.60 10.14 5.10
N GLY A 171 5.24 10.81 6.05
CA GLY A 171 6.31 10.25 6.86
C GLY A 171 7.71 10.35 6.23
N PRO A 172 8.75 10.00 6.97
CA PRO A 172 10.12 10.12 6.54
C PRO A 172 10.49 9.13 5.43
N VAL A 173 11.31 9.59 4.50
CA VAL A 173 12.03 8.74 3.55
C VAL A 173 13.05 7.90 4.32
N LEU A 174 13.17 6.60 3.98
CA LEU A 174 14.14 5.70 4.59
C LEU A 174 15.56 6.21 4.40
N GLU A 175 16.27 6.42 5.51
CA GLU A 175 17.72 6.68 5.50
C GLU A 175 18.49 5.37 5.29
N PRO A 176 19.59 5.34 4.51
CA PRO A 176 20.29 4.11 4.10
C PRO A 176 20.70 3.17 5.24
N GLN A 177 21.10 3.74 6.38
CA GLN A 177 21.55 2.96 7.55
C GLN A 177 20.44 2.17 8.25
N PHE A 178 19.15 2.46 7.93
CA PHE A 178 17.99 1.73 8.45
C PHE A 178 17.44 0.69 7.48
N ARG A 179 18.14 0.44 6.36
CA ARG A 179 17.76 -0.60 5.40
C ARG A 179 17.59 -1.94 6.11
N SER A 180 16.45 -2.58 5.88
CA SER A 180 16.08 -3.87 6.46
C SER A 180 14.92 -4.48 5.67
N PHE A 181 14.46 -5.69 6.03
CA PHE A 181 13.33 -6.33 5.36
C PHE A 181 12.01 -5.53 5.47
N ILE A 182 11.86 -4.64 6.47
CA ILE A 182 10.74 -3.70 6.58
C ILE A 182 11.01 -2.34 5.91
N GLY A 183 11.98 -2.28 4.99
CA GLY A 183 12.32 -1.08 4.23
C GLY A 183 13.62 -1.28 3.47
N MET A 184 13.52 -1.67 2.19
CA MET A 184 14.69 -1.98 1.35
C MET A 184 15.27 -0.75 0.67
N TYR A 185 14.43 0.20 0.26
CA TYR A 185 14.82 1.33 -0.57
C TYR A 185 14.32 2.67 0.00
N PRO A 186 14.96 3.80 -0.40
CA PRO A 186 14.68 5.13 0.15
C PRO A 186 13.34 5.71 -0.37
N ILE A 187 12.25 5.13 0.10
CA ILE A 187 10.89 5.62 -0.11
C ILE A 187 10.28 6.10 1.22
N PRO A 188 9.26 6.99 1.20
CA PRO A 188 8.56 7.41 2.39
C PRO A 188 7.85 6.25 3.08
N TYR A 189 7.45 6.46 4.32
CA TYR A 189 6.68 5.47 5.07
C TYR A 189 5.34 5.15 4.36
N VAL A 190 4.56 6.16 4.00
CA VAL A 190 3.40 6.04 3.09
C VAL A 190 3.84 6.60 1.74
N HIS A 191 3.88 5.77 0.71
CA HIS A 191 4.58 6.10 -0.54
C HIS A 191 3.66 6.57 -1.69
N GLY A 192 2.35 6.29 -1.63
CA GLY A 192 1.40 6.71 -2.65
C GLY A 192 1.71 6.16 -4.05
N MET A 193 2.25 4.97 -4.15
CA MET A 193 2.57 4.28 -5.41
C MET A 193 1.93 2.89 -5.42
N THR A 194 1.68 2.35 -6.61
CA THR A 194 1.30 0.95 -6.80
C THR A 194 2.52 0.04 -6.76
N ILE A 195 2.31 -1.27 -6.64
CA ILE A 195 3.42 -2.24 -6.62
C ILE A 195 4.19 -2.25 -7.95
N GLY A 196 3.50 -2.07 -9.08
CA GLY A 196 4.12 -1.96 -10.41
C GLY A 196 4.93 -0.67 -10.56
N GLU A 197 4.44 0.45 -10.05
CA GLU A 197 5.19 1.72 -10.01
C GLU A 197 6.45 1.60 -9.13
N LEU A 198 6.34 0.95 -7.96
CA LEU A 198 7.49 0.65 -7.09
C LEU A 198 8.50 -0.26 -7.79
N ALA A 199 8.05 -1.28 -8.53
CA ALA A 199 8.93 -2.14 -9.30
C ALA A 199 9.76 -1.34 -10.30
N GLN A 200 9.16 -0.42 -11.05
CA GLN A 200 9.87 0.46 -11.99
C GLN A 200 10.85 1.39 -11.28
N LEU A 201 10.41 2.02 -10.17
CA LEU A 201 11.26 2.89 -9.36
C LEU A 201 12.50 2.13 -8.85
N TYR A 202 12.31 0.95 -8.26
CA TYR A 202 13.40 0.13 -7.72
C TYR A 202 14.33 -0.36 -8.83
N ASN A 203 13.76 -0.76 -9.96
CA ASN A 203 14.52 -1.29 -11.08
C ASN A 203 15.43 -0.23 -11.71
N ARG A 204 14.90 0.96 -11.99
CA ARG A 204 15.59 2.02 -12.74
C ARG A 204 16.30 3.03 -11.84
N ALA A 205 15.62 3.60 -10.84
CA ALA A 205 16.21 4.64 -10.01
C ALA A 205 17.18 4.08 -8.96
N PHE A 206 16.87 2.91 -8.40
CA PHE A 206 17.71 2.30 -7.36
C PHE A 206 18.57 1.14 -7.87
N GLY A 207 18.54 0.90 -9.19
CA GLY A 207 19.56 0.12 -9.89
C GLY A 207 19.44 -1.41 -9.74
N ILE A 208 18.25 -1.98 -9.49
CA ILE A 208 18.10 -3.45 -9.53
C ILE A 208 18.50 -3.96 -10.91
N GLY A 209 18.03 -3.34 -12.03
CA GLY A 209 18.42 -3.66 -13.38
C GLY A 209 17.95 -5.06 -13.86
N ALA A 210 16.80 -5.53 -13.37
CA ALA A 210 16.14 -6.73 -13.85
C ALA A 210 15.52 -6.50 -15.25
N ASP A 211 15.38 -7.55 -16.05
CA ASP A 211 14.53 -7.55 -17.23
C ASP A 211 13.07 -7.55 -16.80
N LEU A 212 12.50 -6.34 -16.67
CA LEU A 212 11.23 -6.07 -16.00
C LEU A 212 10.15 -5.69 -16.99
N HIS A 213 9.03 -6.43 -16.94
CA HIS A 213 7.78 -6.14 -17.61
C HIS A 213 6.69 -5.86 -16.56
N VAL A 214 6.03 -4.71 -16.61
CA VAL A 214 4.90 -4.39 -15.74
C VAL A 214 3.62 -4.45 -16.57
N VAL A 215 2.67 -5.29 -16.16
CA VAL A 215 1.31 -5.32 -16.70
C VAL A 215 0.47 -4.34 -15.90
N PRO A 216 0.07 -3.21 -16.47
CA PRO A 216 -0.66 -2.17 -15.76
C PRO A 216 -2.12 -2.58 -15.51
N MET A 217 -2.73 -1.93 -14.53
CA MET A 217 -4.18 -1.95 -14.34
C MET A 217 -4.91 -1.16 -15.44
N ARG A 218 -6.19 -1.45 -15.64
CA ARG A 218 -7.10 -0.63 -16.42
C ARG A 218 -8.13 0.03 -15.50
N GLY A 219 -8.53 1.26 -15.85
CA GLY A 219 -9.60 2.00 -15.14
C GLY A 219 -9.22 2.61 -13.80
N TRP A 220 -8.05 2.31 -13.22
CA TRP A 220 -7.62 2.91 -11.97
C TRP A 220 -6.99 4.29 -12.17
N SER A 221 -7.32 5.22 -11.27
CA SER A 221 -6.66 6.52 -11.17
C SER A 221 -6.11 6.75 -9.76
N ARG A 222 -5.20 7.70 -9.63
CA ARG A 222 -4.52 7.99 -8.35
C ARG A 222 -5.46 8.49 -7.25
N ARG A 223 -6.62 9.04 -7.60
CA ARG A 223 -7.65 9.51 -6.65
C ARG A 223 -8.46 8.38 -6.04
N MET A 224 -8.50 7.22 -6.71
CA MET A 224 -9.25 6.06 -6.26
C MET A 224 -8.59 5.41 -5.05
N ARG A 225 -9.35 5.24 -3.99
CA ARG A 225 -9.09 4.32 -2.88
C ARG A 225 -9.71 2.96 -3.21
N TRP A 226 -9.49 1.96 -2.37
CA TRP A 226 -10.04 0.63 -2.63
C TRP A 226 -11.56 0.63 -2.84
N ALA A 227 -12.31 1.31 -1.97
CA ALA A 227 -13.77 1.42 -2.08
C ALA A 227 -14.25 1.99 -3.41
N ASP A 228 -13.44 2.80 -4.10
CA ASP A 228 -13.78 3.42 -5.39
C ASP A 228 -13.56 2.46 -6.57
N THR A 229 -12.87 1.33 -6.37
CA THR A 229 -12.47 0.40 -7.44
C THR A 229 -13.55 -0.62 -7.79
N GLY A 230 -14.48 -0.88 -6.88
CA GLY A 230 -15.46 -1.96 -6.99
C GLY A 230 -14.85 -3.37 -6.94
N LEU A 231 -13.59 -3.51 -6.52
CA LEU A 231 -12.92 -4.80 -6.33
C LEU A 231 -13.27 -5.41 -4.98
N PRO A 232 -13.40 -6.74 -4.88
CA PRO A 232 -13.59 -7.40 -3.59
C PRO A 232 -12.34 -7.24 -2.71
N TRP A 233 -12.54 -6.88 -1.42
CA TRP A 233 -11.44 -6.89 -0.47
C TRP A 233 -11.14 -8.32 -0.04
N VAL A 234 -9.94 -8.79 -0.32
CA VAL A 234 -9.39 -10.03 0.22
C VAL A 234 -8.23 -9.66 1.14
N ASN A 235 -8.26 -10.12 2.37
CA ASN A 235 -7.30 -9.70 3.40
C ASN A 235 -5.86 -10.03 2.98
N PRO A 236 -4.99 -9.03 2.76
CA PRO A 236 -3.59 -9.29 2.41
C PRO A 236 -2.78 -9.79 3.61
N SER A 237 -3.28 -9.56 4.82
CA SER A 237 -2.77 -10.15 6.07
C SER A 237 -3.91 -10.35 7.06
N PRO A 238 -3.75 -11.21 8.09
CA PRO A 238 -4.80 -11.48 9.07
C PRO A 238 -5.25 -10.23 9.87
N GLY A 239 -4.41 -9.21 9.94
CA GLY A 239 -4.72 -7.96 10.65
C GLY A 239 -5.43 -6.91 9.82
N LEU A 240 -5.50 -7.05 8.50
CA LEU A 240 -6.08 -6.07 7.57
C LEU A 240 -7.39 -6.61 6.99
N THR A 241 -8.44 -6.54 7.80
CA THR A 241 -9.72 -7.22 7.54
C THR A 241 -10.72 -6.41 6.73
N THR A 242 -10.47 -5.11 6.54
CA THR A 242 -11.32 -4.18 5.79
C THR A 242 -10.45 -3.32 4.87
N ASP A 243 -11.04 -2.74 3.85
CA ASP A 243 -10.36 -1.91 2.86
C ASP A 243 -9.86 -0.56 3.40
N ASP A 244 -10.35 -0.13 4.56
CA ASP A 244 -9.86 1.03 5.31
C ASP A 244 -8.74 0.69 6.33
N SER A 245 -8.56 -0.60 6.67
CA SER A 245 -7.51 -1.07 7.58
C SER A 245 -6.10 -0.53 7.26
N PRO A 246 -5.70 -0.33 5.99
CA PRO A 246 -4.40 0.27 5.64
C PRO A 246 -4.15 1.64 6.25
N PHE A 247 -5.19 2.51 6.38
CA PHE A 247 -5.04 3.83 7.01
C PHE A 247 -4.71 3.70 8.50
N TYR A 248 -5.38 2.79 9.19
CA TYR A 248 -5.15 2.53 10.61
C TYR A 248 -3.79 1.86 10.84
N TYR A 249 -3.43 0.88 9.99
CA TYR A 249 -2.13 0.23 10.04
C TYR A 249 -0.98 1.22 9.78
N ALA A 250 -1.12 2.12 8.81
CA ALA A 250 -0.13 3.17 8.56
C ALA A 250 0.14 4.04 9.79
N THR A 251 -0.89 4.30 10.61
CA THR A 251 -0.77 5.12 11.82
C THR A 251 -0.24 4.33 13.00
N THR A 252 -0.91 3.23 13.34
CA THR A 252 -0.63 2.53 14.60
C THR A 252 0.45 1.46 14.47
N GLY A 253 0.73 0.96 13.28
CA GLY A 253 1.93 0.17 13.01
C GLY A 253 3.22 0.96 13.25
N ALA A 254 3.16 2.28 13.14
CA ALA A 254 4.30 3.17 13.40
C ALA A 254 4.69 3.27 14.89
N ILE A 255 3.87 2.75 15.83
CA ILE A 255 4.27 2.67 17.26
C ILE A 255 5.12 1.44 17.60
N ASP A 256 5.33 0.55 16.64
CA ASP A 256 6.14 -0.66 16.87
C ASP A 256 7.55 -0.32 17.38
N GLY A 257 8.00 -1.11 18.34
CA GLY A 257 9.25 -0.82 19.06
C GLY A 257 9.06 0.09 20.27
N THR A 258 7.82 0.53 20.59
CA THR A 258 7.48 1.17 21.87
C THR A 258 6.85 0.17 22.84
N ASN A 259 6.47 0.64 24.04
CA ASN A 259 5.67 -0.11 25.00
C ASN A 259 4.16 0.20 24.90
N LEU A 260 3.72 0.81 23.81
CA LEU A 260 2.32 0.97 23.43
C LEU A 260 1.83 -0.26 22.67
N TRP A 261 0.52 -0.41 22.56
CA TRP A 261 -0.10 -1.50 21.80
C TRP A 261 -1.22 -0.99 20.90
N ASN A 262 -1.31 -1.55 19.69
CA ASN A 262 -2.19 -1.11 18.62
C ASN A 262 -3.42 -2.00 18.42
N GLY A 263 -3.76 -2.84 19.40
CA GLY A 263 -4.94 -3.70 19.34
C GLY A 263 -4.83 -4.90 18.39
N VAL A 264 -3.67 -5.19 17.81
CA VAL A 264 -3.49 -6.39 16.98
C VAL A 264 -3.95 -7.64 17.72
N SER A 265 -4.63 -8.56 17.05
CA SER A 265 -5.27 -9.74 17.62
C SER A 265 -6.55 -9.49 18.46
N THR A 266 -7.17 -8.32 18.34
CA THR A 266 -8.51 -8.02 18.87
C THR A 266 -9.44 -7.49 17.78
N ASP A 267 -10.70 -7.19 18.11
CA ASP A 267 -11.63 -6.58 17.15
C ASP A 267 -11.29 -5.11 16.84
N SER A 268 -10.45 -4.46 17.68
CA SER A 268 -9.96 -3.10 17.46
C SER A 268 -8.57 -3.07 16.78
N ARG A 269 -8.27 -4.06 15.92
CA ARG A 269 -6.98 -4.18 15.22
C ARG A 269 -6.58 -2.89 14.55
N PHE A 270 -5.39 -2.41 14.91
CA PHE A 270 -4.79 -1.17 14.40
C PHE A 270 -5.58 0.11 14.63
N GLN A 271 -6.79 0.05 15.20
CA GLN A 271 -7.63 1.23 15.42
C GLN A 271 -7.32 1.96 16.72
N VAL A 272 -6.53 1.39 17.62
CA VAL A 272 -6.27 1.92 18.96
C VAL A 272 -4.79 2.11 19.23
N ILE A 273 -4.49 3.04 20.15
CA ILE A 273 -3.18 3.19 20.79
C ILE A 273 -3.41 3.20 22.30
N VAL A 274 -3.02 2.11 22.95
CA VAL A 274 -3.31 1.89 24.37
C VAL A 274 -2.07 1.48 25.16
N ALA A 275 -2.10 1.75 26.47
CA ALA A 275 -1.16 1.23 27.45
C ALA A 275 -1.82 1.17 28.83
N ARG A 276 -1.22 0.39 29.75
CA ARG A 276 -1.75 0.22 31.11
C ARG A 276 -1.89 1.53 31.90
N TRP A 277 -1.10 2.54 31.55
CA TRP A 277 -0.93 3.78 32.32
C TRP A 277 -1.53 5.01 31.63
N ILE A 278 -2.21 4.86 30.50
CA ILE A 278 -2.85 5.96 29.76
C ILE A 278 -4.25 6.22 30.33
N ASP A 279 -4.57 7.48 30.59
CA ASP A 279 -5.93 7.99 30.74
C ASP A 279 -6.45 8.33 29.32
N GLY A 280 -7.29 7.44 28.79
CA GLY A 280 -7.77 7.55 27.41
C GLY A 280 -8.67 8.78 27.19
N ALA A 281 -9.51 9.14 28.16
CA ALA A 281 -10.42 10.28 28.05
C ALA A 281 -9.62 11.60 27.96
N ARG A 282 -8.66 11.78 28.86
CA ARG A 282 -7.80 12.96 28.87
C ARG A 282 -6.90 13.05 27.63
N LEU A 283 -6.39 11.89 27.16
CA LEU A 283 -5.56 11.87 25.93
C LEU A 283 -6.40 12.22 24.70
N ALA A 284 -7.61 11.65 24.56
CA ALA A 284 -8.50 11.95 23.44
C ALA A 284 -8.89 13.44 23.40
N GLU A 285 -9.26 14.02 24.54
CA GLU A 285 -9.56 15.45 24.65
C GLU A 285 -8.40 16.31 24.17
N ARG A 286 -7.18 16.01 24.61
CA ARG A 286 -5.97 16.78 24.24
C ARG A 286 -5.61 16.64 22.77
N LEU A 287 -5.74 15.44 22.20
CA LEU A 287 -5.49 15.19 20.79
C LEU A 287 -6.51 15.91 19.90
N ASN A 288 -7.79 15.91 20.27
CA ASN A 288 -8.83 16.60 19.50
C ASN A 288 -8.64 18.13 19.48
N ARG A 289 -7.98 18.73 20.47
CA ARG A 289 -7.64 20.18 20.47
C ARG A 289 -6.66 20.56 19.35
N TYR A 290 -5.89 19.61 18.80
CA TYR A 290 -5.01 19.89 17.65
C TYR A 290 -5.78 20.03 16.34
N ASN A 291 -7.05 19.62 16.27
CA ASN A 291 -7.88 19.65 15.06
C ASN A 291 -7.16 19.03 13.86
N LEU A 292 -6.56 17.85 14.05
CA LEU A 292 -5.82 17.16 12.99
C LEU A 292 -6.74 16.84 11.81
N PRO A 293 -6.34 17.17 10.56
CA PRO A 293 -7.20 16.97 9.40
C PRO A 293 -7.61 15.50 9.23
N GLY A 294 -8.90 15.25 9.01
CA GLY A 294 -9.45 13.95 8.65
C GLY A 294 -9.48 12.90 9.76
N VAL A 295 -9.18 13.24 11.01
CA VAL A 295 -9.20 12.28 12.14
C VAL A 295 -9.73 12.90 13.42
N ILE A 296 -10.46 12.08 14.20
CA ILE A 296 -10.84 12.39 15.58
C ILE A 296 -10.49 11.21 16.48
N PHE A 297 -10.46 11.45 17.80
CA PHE A 297 -10.09 10.46 18.80
C PHE A 297 -11.19 10.31 19.82
N SER A 298 -11.48 9.07 20.22
CA SER A 298 -12.31 8.76 21.38
C SER A 298 -11.51 7.97 22.42
N ALA A 299 -11.95 7.98 23.67
CA ALA A 299 -11.40 7.10 24.69
C ALA A 299 -11.68 5.64 24.34
N ALA A 300 -10.71 4.77 24.57
CA ALA A 300 -10.84 3.33 24.37
C ALA A 300 -10.28 2.54 25.53
N THR A 301 -10.91 1.40 25.81
CA THR A 301 -10.39 0.36 26.71
C THR A 301 -10.42 -0.97 25.98
N VAL A 302 -9.31 -1.71 26.00
CA VAL A 302 -9.17 -2.94 25.24
C VAL A 302 -8.64 -4.04 26.16
N PRO A 303 -9.32 -5.19 26.24
CA PRO A 303 -8.79 -6.35 26.94
C PRO A 303 -7.60 -6.93 26.16
N LEU A 304 -6.50 -7.21 26.85
CA LEU A 304 -5.36 -7.83 26.24
C LEU A 304 -5.65 -9.30 25.91
N PRO A 305 -5.32 -9.77 24.68
CA PRO A 305 -5.32 -11.20 24.40
C PRO A 305 -4.43 -11.93 25.41
N PHE A 306 -4.86 -13.06 25.88
CA PHE A 306 -4.09 -13.95 26.76
C PHE A 306 -3.84 -13.39 28.19
N SER A 307 -4.47 -12.28 28.60
CA SER A 307 -4.38 -11.78 29.96
C SER A 307 -5.73 -11.19 30.43
N LYS A 308 -5.93 -11.09 31.75
CA LYS A 308 -7.10 -10.41 32.35
C LYS A 308 -6.92 -8.88 32.41
N GLN A 309 -5.84 -8.34 31.85
CA GLN A 309 -5.56 -6.91 31.92
C GLN A 309 -6.37 -6.16 30.87
N ILE A 310 -6.92 -5.02 31.26
CA ILE A 310 -7.55 -4.05 30.39
C ILE A 310 -6.61 -2.85 30.27
N TRP A 311 -6.27 -2.47 29.03
CA TRP A 311 -5.48 -1.29 28.77
C TRP A 311 -6.36 -0.15 28.25
N SER A 312 -6.01 1.07 28.60
CA SER A 312 -6.73 2.28 28.21
C SER A 312 -5.88 3.13 27.27
N GLY A 313 -6.55 3.93 26.47
CA GLY A 313 -5.93 4.86 25.55
C GLY A 313 -6.94 5.46 24.60
N VAL A 314 -6.58 5.62 23.34
CA VAL A 314 -7.44 6.24 22.33
C VAL A 314 -7.73 5.28 21.18
N GLN A 315 -8.95 5.40 20.65
CA GLN A 315 -9.34 4.88 19.33
C GLN A 315 -9.32 6.03 18.34
N LEU A 316 -8.77 5.73 17.15
CA LEU A 316 -8.75 6.62 16.01
C LEU A 316 -10.01 6.41 15.18
N HIS A 317 -10.56 7.52 14.66
CA HIS A 317 -11.65 7.50 13.69
C HIS A 317 -11.21 8.35 12.48
N VAL A 318 -10.90 7.70 11.38
CA VAL A 318 -10.56 8.37 10.12
C VAL A 318 -11.85 8.85 9.48
N MET A 319 -12.11 10.16 9.57
CA MET A 319 -13.34 10.80 9.10
C MET A 319 -13.26 11.22 7.63
N ASP A 320 -12.09 11.68 7.20
CA ASP A 320 -11.81 12.05 5.81
C ASP A 320 -10.42 11.55 5.40
N PRO A 321 -10.35 10.41 4.72
CA PRO A 321 -9.08 9.85 4.25
C PRO A 321 -8.32 10.73 3.26
N SER A 322 -8.99 11.68 2.58
CA SER A 322 -8.34 12.58 1.63
C SER A 322 -7.48 13.66 2.31
N LEU A 323 -7.84 14.03 3.53
CA LEU A 323 -7.12 15.01 4.36
C LEU A 323 -6.18 14.34 5.37
N TYR A 324 -6.40 13.06 5.62
CA TYR A 324 -5.71 12.32 6.68
C TYR A 324 -4.22 12.12 6.40
N LYS A 325 -3.39 12.33 7.43
CA LYS A 325 -1.93 12.14 7.39
C LYS A 325 -1.50 11.17 8.49
N PRO A 326 -1.35 9.87 8.19
CA PRO A 326 -1.11 8.83 9.19
C PRO A 326 0.10 9.07 10.09
N LEU A 327 1.27 9.31 9.48
CA LEU A 327 2.53 9.46 10.23
C LEU A 327 2.59 10.78 10.99
N THR A 328 2.08 11.84 10.38
CA THR A 328 1.89 13.12 11.06
C THR A 328 1.03 12.92 12.31
N THR A 329 -0.12 12.24 12.18
CA THR A 329 -1.00 11.91 13.29
C THR A 329 -0.28 11.10 14.38
N THR A 330 0.49 10.07 14.00
CA THR A 330 1.25 9.27 14.97
C THR A 330 2.24 10.11 15.77
N VAL A 331 2.92 11.07 15.14
CA VAL A 331 3.85 11.96 15.84
C VAL A 331 3.11 12.80 16.88
N TYR A 332 1.94 13.38 16.52
CA TYR A 332 1.14 14.14 17.49
C TYR A 332 0.71 13.28 18.68
N VAL A 333 0.27 12.04 18.43
CA VAL A 333 -0.10 11.09 19.49
C VAL A 333 1.09 10.78 20.39
N LEU A 334 2.25 10.43 19.83
CA LEU A 334 3.44 10.09 20.61
C LEU A 334 4.01 11.26 21.40
N VAL A 335 4.02 12.46 20.82
CA VAL A 335 4.44 13.70 21.50
C VAL A 335 3.49 14.02 22.65
N GLU A 336 2.18 13.89 22.45
CA GLU A 336 1.20 14.17 23.50
C GLU A 336 1.28 13.15 24.64
N ILE A 337 1.46 11.86 24.33
CA ILE A 337 1.72 10.82 25.32
C ILE A 337 3.01 11.14 26.10
N HIS A 338 4.07 11.56 25.41
CA HIS A 338 5.33 11.94 26.10
C HIS A 338 5.16 13.16 27.00
N LYS A 339 4.42 14.18 26.58
CA LYS A 339 4.08 15.36 27.40
C LYS A 339 3.31 15.01 28.66
N MET A 340 2.36 14.07 28.54
CA MET A 340 1.51 13.67 29.67
C MET A 340 2.20 12.73 30.65
N TYR A 341 3.07 11.83 30.15
CA TYR A 341 3.54 10.69 30.93
C TYR A 341 5.07 10.55 30.98
N GLY A 342 5.80 11.39 30.25
CA GLY A 342 7.26 11.43 30.29
C GLY A 342 7.90 10.07 30.03
N ASN A 343 8.76 9.64 30.95
CA ASN A 343 9.51 8.40 30.84
C ASN A 343 8.68 7.10 30.93
N ARG A 344 7.35 7.17 31.04
CA ARG A 344 6.50 5.99 30.89
C ARG A 344 6.39 5.53 29.45
N LEU A 345 6.54 6.44 28.48
CA LEU A 345 6.70 6.07 27.07
C LEU A 345 8.14 5.56 26.86
N LEU A 346 8.26 4.26 26.55
CA LEU A 346 9.52 3.62 26.34
C LEU A 346 9.73 3.24 24.87
N PHE A 347 10.93 3.49 24.35
CA PHE A 347 11.40 2.97 23.09
C PHE A 347 12.30 1.76 23.37
N ARG A 348 11.86 0.57 22.95
CA ARG A 348 12.57 -0.68 23.22
C ARG A 348 13.92 -0.69 22.48
N ARG A 349 14.99 -0.91 23.24
CA ARG A 349 16.34 -1.04 22.70
C ARG A 349 16.70 -2.52 22.63
N PRO A 350 17.09 -3.03 21.45
CA PRO A 350 17.59 -4.40 21.35
C PRO A 350 18.97 -4.51 22.03
N ARG A 351 19.36 -5.72 22.38
CA ARG A 351 20.73 -5.98 22.91
C ARG A 351 21.80 -5.71 21.85
N ARG A 352 21.49 -5.93 20.58
CA ARG A 352 22.35 -5.67 19.41
C ARG A 352 21.51 -5.09 18.27
N GLY A 353 22.13 -4.27 17.41
CA GLY A 353 21.50 -3.68 16.24
C GLY A 353 20.72 -2.40 16.54
N LEU A 354 19.90 -1.99 15.56
CA LEU A 354 19.12 -0.76 15.61
C LEU A 354 17.78 -0.98 16.32
N PRO A 355 17.26 0.02 17.06
CA PRO A 355 15.92 -0.02 17.62
C PRO A 355 14.87 -0.32 16.56
N LEU A 356 13.88 -1.17 16.88
CA LEU A 356 12.80 -1.50 15.95
C LEU A 356 12.04 -0.24 15.52
N PHE A 357 11.76 0.66 16.46
CA PHE A 357 11.11 1.94 16.16
C PHE A 357 11.87 2.72 15.07
N ASP A 358 13.21 2.84 15.18
CA ASP A 358 14.01 3.56 14.20
C ASP A 358 14.01 2.87 12.82
N ARG A 359 13.99 1.51 12.78
CA ARG A 359 13.85 0.75 11.53
C ARG A 359 12.48 0.93 10.88
N VAL A 360 11.42 0.89 11.68
CA VAL A 360 10.04 1.10 11.22
C VAL A 360 9.88 2.50 10.62
N TRP A 361 10.38 3.53 11.31
CA TRP A 361 10.35 4.91 10.81
C TRP A 361 11.37 5.18 9.69
N GLY A 362 12.39 4.35 9.56
CA GLY A 362 13.49 4.56 8.62
C GLY A 362 14.42 5.72 8.97
N THR A 363 14.31 6.22 10.21
CA THR A 363 15.12 7.32 10.76
C THR A 363 15.09 7.26 12.29
N ARG A 364 16.15 7.76 12.92
CA ARG A 364 16.15 7.98 14.38
C ARG A 364 15.57 9.31 14.82
N GLN A 365 15.35 10.24 13.87
CA GLN A 365 15.05 11.62 14.18
C GLN A 365 13.71 11.81 14.91
N VAL A 366 12.70 10.98 14.60
CA VAL A 366 11.39 11.00 15.27
C VAL A 366 11.54 10.65 16.75
N ARG A 367 12.15 9.50 17.05
CA ARG A 367 12.39 9.07 18.43
C ARG A 367 13.21 10.09 19.22
N LEU A 368 14.31 10.58 18.64
CA LEU A 368 15.17 11.59 19.30
C LEU A 368 14.45 12.92 19.51
N GLY A 369 13.60 13.34 18.56
CA GLY A 369 12.77 14.53 18.71
C GLY A 369 11.80 14.43 19.88
N ILE A 370 11.06 13.30 19.95
CA ILE A 370 10.13 13.03 21.07
C ILE A 370 10.89 13.04 22.40
N MET A 371 12.02 12.34 22.50
CA MET A 371 12.82 12.26 23.73
C MET A 371 13.41 13.61 24.17
N ARG A 372 13.66 14.54 23.25
CA ARG A 372 14.10 15.91 23.59
C ARG A 372 12.94 16.82 24.02
N GLY A 373 11.69 16.37 23.81
CA GLY A 373 10.52 17.20 24.04
C GLY A 373 10.21 18.20 22.90
N ASP A 374 10.71 17.95 21.69
CA ASP A 374 10.36 18.76 20.52
C ASP A 374 8.85 18.67 20.27
N ASP A 375 8.24 19.76 19.78
CA ASP A 375 6.84 19.74 19.39
C ASP A 375 6.62 18.91 18.10
N ALA A 376 5.37 18.47 17.92
CA ALA A 376 5.03 17.57 16.80
C ALA A 376 5.27 18.22 15.43
N ALA A 377 4.95 19.50 15.27
CA ALA A 377 5.14 20.22 14.01
C ALA A 377 6.62 20.32 13.63
N THR A 378 7.47 20.59 14.61
CA THR A 378 8.95 20.61 14.43
C THR A 378 9.46 19.23 13.99
N ILE A 379 8.99 18.13 14.59
CA ILE A 379 9.39 16.77 14.20
C ILE A 379 8.94 16.49 12.76
N VAL A 380 7.67 16.79 12.42
CA VAL A 380 7.10 16.61 11.08
C VAL A 380 7.84 17.40 10.02
N ALA A 381 8.24 18.65 10.33
CA ALA A 381 8.96 19.51 9.40
C ALA A 381 10.31 18.92 8.94
N ARG A 382 10.97 18.10 9.77
CA ARG A 382 12.31 17.56 9.47
C ARG A 382 12.34 16.63 8.27
N TRP A 383 11.26 15.90 7.99
CA TRP A 383 11.26 14.99 6.84
C TRP A 383 10.71 15.63 5.55
N GLN A 384 10.14 16.84 5.62
CA GLN A 384 9.53 17.48 4.45
C GLN A 384 10.49 17.68 3.27
N PRO A 385 11.76 18.10 3.46
CA PRO A 385 12.67 18.26 2.33
C PRO A 385 12.93 16.97 1.56
N ALA A 386 13.18 15.86 2.26
CA ALA A 386 13.39 14.54 1.64
C ALA A 386 12.10 14.02 0.98
N LEU A 387 10.96 14.29 1.60
CA LEU A 387 9.65 13.94 1.05
C LEU A 387 9.39 14.67 -0.28
N GLN A 388 9.70 15.95 -0.36
CA GLN A 388 9.57 16.73 -1.61
C GLN A 388 10.50 16.21 -2.71
N GLN A 389 11.73 15.85 -2.38
CA GLN A 389 12.66 15.23 -3.33
C GLN A 389 12.10 13.88 -3.86
N PHE A 390 11.52 13.06 -2.98
CA PHE A 390 10.86 11.83 -3.41
C PHE A 390 9.65 12.09 -4.31
N LEU A 391 8.83 13.09 -4.00
CA LEU A 391 7.67 13.45 -4.83
C LEU A 391 8.08 13.83 -6.25
N VAL A 392 9.21 14.54 -6.42
CA VAL A 392 9.77 14.85 -7.74
C VAL A 392 10.32 13.59 -8.42
N LEU A 393 11.05 12.74 -7.69
CA LEU A 393 11.61 11.52 -8.23
C LEU A 393 10.53 10.57 -8.75
N ARG A 394 9.48 10.32 -7.93
CA ARG A 394 8.43 9.34 -8.26
C ARG A 394 7.65 9.68 -9.51
N GLN A 395 7.51 10.97 -9.88
CA GLN A 395 6.76 11.40 -11.08
C GLN A 395 7.20 10.68 -12.37
N ARG A 396 8.48 10.29 -12.44
CA ARG A 396 9.06 9.60 -13.59
C ARG A 396 8.63 8.14 -13.71
N TYR A 397 8.02 7.58 -12.66
CA TYR A 397 7.68 6.16 -12.53
C TYR A 397 6.19 5.93 -12.30
N LEU A 398 5.37 6.99 -12.34
CA LEU A 398 3.93 6.89 -12.22
C LEU A 398 3.32 6.38 -13.53
N LEU A 399 2.46 5.37 -13.42
CA LEU A 399 1.77 4.73 -14.54
C LEU A 399 0.36 5.30 -14.77
N TYR A 400 -0.23 5.89 -13.74
CA TYR A 400 -1.64 6.26 -13.73
C TYR A 400 -1.84 7.75 -13.51
N PRO A 401 -2.90 8.35 -14.13
CA PRO A 401 -3.20 9.77 -13.97
C PRO A 401 -3.89 10.07 -12.64
N ASP A 402 -3.98 11.35 -12.30
CA ASP A 402 -4.73 11.83 -11.12
C ASP A 402 -6.26 11.72 -11.29
N VAL A 403 -6.73 11.68 -12.53
CA VAL A 403 -8.15 11.59 -12.88
C VAL A 403 -8.41 10.30 -13.67
N PRO A 404 -9.63 9.73 -13.59
CA PRO A 404 -10.01 8.64 -14.46
C PRO A 404 -9.86 9.06 -15.92
N LEU A 405 -9.18 8.23 -16.72
CA LEU A 405 -9.18 8.41 -18.16
C LEU A 405 -10.45 7.77 -18.74
N PRO A 406 -11.12 8.41 -19.72
CA PRO A 406 -12.09 7.70 -20.55
C PRO A 406 -11.41 6.51 -21.21
N GLU A 407 -12.11 5.39 -21.36
CA GLU A 407 -11.59 4.20 -22.05
C GLU A 407 -11.01 4.59 -23.41
N ARG A 408 -9.72 4.32 -23.60
CA ARG A 408 -9.10 4.42 -24.92
C ARG A 408 -8.99 3.02 -25.51
N PRO A 409 -9.56 2.78 -26.69
CA PRO A 409 -9.26 1.56 -27.43
C PRO A 409 -7.76 1.57 -27.82
N GLY A 410 -7.01 0.55 -27.41
CA GLY A 410 -5.62 0.34 -27.80
C GLY A 410 -4.60 1.08 -26.95
N TRP A 411 -4.23 0.52 -25.82
CA TRP A 411 -3.01 0.89 -25.08
C TRP A 411 -1.80 0.32 -25.81
N THR A 412 -1.15 1.18 -26.60
CA THR A 412 0.18 0.89 -27.11
C THR A 412 1.21 1.52 -26.19
N LYS A 413 2.16 0.71 -25.69
CA LYS A 413 3.44 1.02 -24.99
C LYS A 413 3.45 2.30 -24.12
N ALA A 414 3.83 2.13 -22.85
CA ALA A 414 4.18 3.24 -21.96
C ALA A 414 5.17 4.20 -22.65
N PRO A 415 4.94 5.54 -22.59
CA PRO A 415 5.91 6.49 -23.11
C PRO A 415 7.12 6.53 -22.19
N GLY A 416 8.29 6.14 -22.65
CA GLY A 416 9.45 6.16 -21.77
C GLY A 416 10.79 5.77 -22.32
N ASP A 417 11.07 5.93 -23.61
CA ASP A 417 12.44 5.99 -24.13
C ASP A 417 12.85 7.45 -24.41
N GLY A 418 12.84 8.29 -23.37
CA GLY A 418 13.31 9.68 -23.40
C GLY A 418 14.40 9.87 -22.36
N GLN A 419 15.62 10.01 -22.84
CA GLN A 419 16.89 10.42 -22.24
C GLN A 419 16.85 10.82 -20.76
N ALA A 420 17.52 10.04 -19.93
CA ALA A 420 17.88 10.39 -18.55
C ALA A 420 18.78 11.62 -18.53
N ASN A 421 18.38 12.66 -17.78
CA ASN A 421 19.22 13.79 -17.45
C ASN A 421 20.17 13.38 -16.30
N PRO A 422 21.51 13.46 -16.45
CA PRO A 422 22.47 12.81 -15.53
C PRO A 422 22.85 13.60 -14.28
N GLN A 423 22.06 14.57 -13.80
CA GLN A 423 22.46 15.40 -12.66
C GLN A 423 21.48 15.35 -11.49
N THR A 424 21.29 14.18 -10.90
CA THR A 424 20.82 14.09 -9.51
C THR A 424 21.65 13.02 -8.82
N THR A 425 22.49 13.44 -7.88
CA THR A 425 23.34 12.54 -7.08
C THR A 425 22.42 11.70 -6.21
N ILE A 426 22.10 10.50 -6.67
CA ILE A 426 21.38 9.49 -5.90
C ILE A 426 22.41 8.83 -4.98
N PRO A 427 22.17 8.66 -3.68
CA PRO A 427 23.07 7.91 -2.81
C PRO A 427 23.23 6.50 -3.37
N GLN A 428 24.44 6.11 -3.75
CA GLN A 428 24.75 4.75 -4.16
C GLN A 428 24.63 3.85 -2.93
N PHE A 429 23.71 2.90 -2.98
CA PHE A 429 23.65 1.80 -2.04
C PHE A 429 24.72 0.79 -2.41
N GLY A 430 25.83 0.81 -1.66
CA GLY A 430 26.84 -0.23 -1.78
C GLY A 430 26.26 -1.60 -1.44
N ASP A 431 26.70 -2.60 -2.17
CA ASP A 431 26.35 -4.01 -2.07
C ASP A 431 26.84 -4.59 -0.71
N ARG A 432 26.11 -4.28 0.38
CA ARG A 432 26.30 -4.96 1.67
C ARG A 432 25.07 -5.80 1.92
N GLY A 433 25.27 -7.11 1.81
CA GLY A 433 24.26 -8.10 2.12
C GLY A 433 23.54 -7.80 3.44
N VAL A 434 22.24 -7.93 3.42
CA VAL A 434 21.37 -7.84 4.59
C VAL A 434 21.82 -8.96 5.54
N ARG A 435 22.56 -8.62 6.60
CA ARG A 435 22.75 -9.49 7.75
C ARG A 435 21.72 -9.11 8.81
N GLU A 436 21.07 -10.13 9.36
CA GLU A 436 20.00 -10.08 10.38
C GLU A 436 20.26 -9.17 11.57
#